data_7f43484ec9b0bc5ac000b4e5b25bfbeb
#
_entry.id   7f43484ec9b0bc5ac000b4e5b25bfbeb
#
_cell.length_a   1.000
_cell.length_b   1.000
_cell.length_c   1.000
_cell.angle_alpha   90.00
_cell.angle_beta   90.00
_cell.angle_gamma   90.00
#
_symmetry.space_group_name_H-M   'P 1'
#
loop_
_entity.id
_entity.type
_entity.pdbx_description
1 polymer ?
#
loop_
_entity_poly.entity_id
_entity_poly.type
_entity_poly.pdbx_seq_one_letter_code
_entity_poly.pdbx_strand_id
1 'polypeptide(L)'
;MSIKIQRMIKHSERLDRITEYYFSKKLREVKSLSDQGQDIINLGIGSPDLKPPKSSLENLTKALNDQNANKYQSYNGIEKFRTEISNFYQSYFNVQLNPKNEILPLIGSKEGIFHISMSFLEKNDKVLVPNPGYPTYSSISNLLGNDIIYYNLSEKNNWLPNIKELSKIDLTDI
;
A
#
# COMPACT_ATOMS: atom_id res chain seq x y z
N MET A 1 23.35 20.05 42.69
CA MET A 1 23.76 18.84 41.91
C MET A 1 22.53 18.38 41.16
N SER A 2 22.40 18.75 39.88
CA SER A 2 21.20 18.48 39.06
C SER A 2 21.40 17.12 38.37
N ILE A 3 20.65 16.12 38.81
CA ILE A 3 20.67 14.79 38.14
C ILE A 3 19.88 14.94 36.84
N LYS A 4 20.58 15.12 35.73
CA LYS A 4 20.00 14.97 34.37
C LYS A 4 19.64 13.49 34.20
N ILE A 5 18.41 13.12 34.47
CA ILE A 5 17.85 11.84 34.07
C ILE A 5 17.66 11.93 32.55
N GLN A 6 18.65 11.45 31.82
CA GLN A 6 18.54 11.29 30.36
C GLN A 6 17.70 10.04 30.14
N ARG A 7 16.37 10.22 30.12
CA ARG A 7 15.42 9.16 29.81
C ARG A 7 15.62 8.80 28.33
N MET A 8 16.33 7.73 28.04
CA MET A 8 16.45 7.21 26.69
C MET A 8 15.04 6.79 26.22
N ILE A 9 14.51 7.49 25.25
CA ILE A 9 13.24 7.12 24.60
C ILE A 9 13.54 5.88 23.75
N LYS A 10 12.93 4.75 24.11
CA LYS A 10 13.00 3.52 23.33
C LYS A 10 11.87 3.53 22.29
N HIS A 11 12.16 3.03 21.09
CA HIS A 11 11.12 2.77 20.11
C HIS A 11 10.23 1.59 20.54
N SER A 12 9.08 1.44 19.90
CA SER A 12 8.17 0.32 20.14
C SER A 12 8.78 -0.99 19.64
N GLU A 13 8.61 -2.09 20.37
CA GLU A 13 9.06 -3.44 19.98
C GLU A 13 8.51 -3.90 18.62
N ARG A 14 7.35 -3.37 18.20
CA ARG A 14 6.80 -3.66 16.88
C ARG A 14 7.72 -3.20 15.74
N LEU A 15 8.61 -2.24 15.98
CA LEU A 15 9.58 -1.78 14.98
C LEU A 15 10.78 -2.72 14.85
N ASP A 16 11.01 -3.62 15.82
CA ASP A 16 12.11 -4.61 15.76
C ASP A 16 11.90 -5.63 14.64
N ARG A 17 10.64 -5.81 14.21
CA ARG A 17 10.27 -6.70 13.11
C ARG A 17 10.30 -6.01 11.74
N ILE A 18 10.57 -4.70 11.69
CA ILE A 18 10.60 -3.93 10.44
C ILE A 18 12.00 -3.91 9.86
N THR A 19 12.11 -4.35 8.62
CA THR A 19 13.34 -4.24 7.83
C THR A 19 13.23 -3.08 6.86
N GLU A 20 14.37 -2.51 6.51
CA GLU A 20 14.40 -1.46 5.50
C GLU A 20 13.81 -1.98 4.17
N TYR A 21 13.01 -1.13 3.53
CA TYR A 21 12.38 -1.45 2.26
C TYR A 21 13.42 -1.79 1.19
N TYR A 22 13.33 -2.98 0.64
CA TYR A 22 14.31 -3.54 -0.30
C TYR A 22 14.65 -2.59 -1.45
N PHE A 23 13.65 -2.00 -2.08
CA PHE A 23 13.87 -1.09 -3.21
C PHE A 23 14.59 0.20 -2.81
N SER A 24 14.38 0.74 -1.60
CA SER A 24 15.13 1.90 -1.11
C SER A 24 16.62 1.60 -1.01
N LYS A 25 16.97 0.41 -0.50
CA LYS A 25 18.35 -0.06 -0.45
C LYS A 25 18.94 -0.20 -1.86
N LYS A 26 18.22 -0.86 -2.77
CA LYS A 26 18.69 -1.09 -4.14
C LYS A 26 18.82 0.19 -4.95
N LEU A 27 17.93 1.15 -4.78
CA LEU A 27 18.05 2.45 -5.45
C LEU A 27 19.28 3.24 -4.99
N ARG A 28 19.63 3.18 -3.69
CA ARG A 28 20.87 3.79 -3.21
C ARG A 28 22.11 3.11 -3.79
N GLU A 29 22.08 1.79 -3.92
CA GLU A 29 23.14 1.02 -4.56
C GLU A 29 23.33 1.43 -6.04
N VAL A 30 22.23 1.43 -6.81
CA VAL A 30 22.23 1.87 -8.21
C VAL A 30 22.74 3.30 -8.34
N LYS A 31 22.25 4.21 -7.50
CA LYS A 31 22.74 5.59 -7.48
C LYS A 31 24.24 5.66 -7.23
N SER A 32 24.75 4.94 -6.23
CA SER A 32 26.18 4.91 -5.91
C SER A 32 27.04 4.40 -7.07
N LEU A 33 26.58 3.38 -7.78
CA LEU A 33 27.28 2.84 -8.96
C LEU A 33 27.27 3.84 -10.13
N SER A 34 26.13 4.51 -10.33
CA SER A 34 26.02 5.56 -11.36
C SER A 34 26.91 6.76 -11.03
N ASP A 35 26.98 7.17 -9.77
CA ASP A 35 27.86 8.27 -9.32
C ASP A 35 29.36 7.92 -9.50
N GLN A 36 29.71 6.63 -9.58
CA GLN A 36 31.05 6.12 -9.90
C GLN A 36 31.31 6.01 -11.42
N GLY A 37 30.39 6.50 -12.26
CA GLY A 37 30.52 6.53 -13.71
C GLY A 37 30.10 5.24 -14.42
N GLN A 38 29.44 4.29 -13.72
CA GLN A 38 28.88 3.11 -14.37
C GLN A 38 27.60 3.49 -15.14
N ASP A 39 27.48 3.02 -16.37
CA ASP A 39 26.26 3.15 -17.18
C ASP A 39 25.26 2.07 -16.76
N ILE A 40 24.24 2.46 -15.99
CA ILE A 40 23.25 1.55 -15.43
C ILE A 40 21.86 1.85 -15.96
N ILE A 41 21.25 0.86 -16.60
CA ILE A 41 19.84 0.90 -16.96
C ILE A 41 19.02 0.36 -15.78
N ASN A 42 18.29 1.25 -15.10
CA ASN A 42 17.47 0.89 -13.95
C ASN A 42 16.08 0.44 -14.38
N LEU A 43 15.82 -0.87 -14.34
CA LEU A 43 14.51 -1.48 -14.60
C LEU A 43 13.78 -1.89 -13.30
N GLY A 44 14.29 -1.51 -12.14
CA GLY A 44 13.77 -1.92 -10.84
C GLY A 44 12.52 -1.17 -10.38
N ILE A 45 12.24 0.01 -10.95
CA ILE A 45 11.06 0.81 -10.62
C ILE A 45 10.38 1.28 -11.90
N GLY A 46 9.09 0.91 -12.04
CA GLY A 46 8.21 1.46 -13.05
C GLY A 46 7.60 2.78 -12.57
N SER A 47 8.05 3.89 -13.13
CA SER A 47 7.42 5.19 -12.95
C SER A 47 6.73 5.60 -14.24
N PRO A 48 5.54 6.26 -14.18
CA PRO A 48 4.94 6.86 -15.37
C PRO A 48 5.91 7.84 -16.01
N ASP A 49 6.19 7.70 -17.29
CA ASP A 49 7.07 8.56 -18.09
C ASP A 49 6.29 9.55 -18.97
N LEU A 50 5.01 9.28 -19.21
CA LEU A 50 4.11 10.15 -19.95
C LEU A 50 3.42 11.16 -19.04
N LYS A 51 3.17 12.35 -19.58
CA LYS A 51 2.36 13.36 -18.87
C LYS A 51 0.90 12.91 -18.78
N PRO A 52 0.18 13.31 -17.72
CA PRO A 52 -1.27 13.11 -17.67
C PRO A 52 -1.97 13.77 -18.88
N PRO A 53 -3.17 13.28 -19.26
CA PRO A 53 -3.95 13.92 -20.31
C PRO A 53 -4.15 15.42 -20.05
N LYS A 54 -4.10 16.23 -21.10
CA LYS A 54 -4.24 17.69 -21.01
C LYS A 54 -5.52 18.11 -20.29
N SER A 55 -6.63 17.43 -20.58
CA SER A 55 -7.92 17.67 -19.93
C SER A 55 -7.87 17.46 -18.41
N SER A 56 -7.10 16.48 -17.93
CA SER A 56 -6.93 16.23 -16.48
C SER A 56 -6.17 17.39 -15.82
N LEU A 57 -5.10 17.88 -16.48
CA LEU A 57 -4.34 19.02 -15.97
C LEU A 57 -5.16 20.31 -15.94
N GLU A 58 -5.94 20.57 -16.98
CA GLU A 58 -6.84 21.73 -17.07
C GLU A 58 -7.91 21.67 -15.98
N ASN A 59 -8.52 20.50 -15.75
CA ASN A 59 -9.53 20.34 -14.70
C ASN A 59 -8.92 20.50 -13.30
N LEU A 60 -7.71 19.99 -13.07
CA LEU A 60 -6.99 20.21 -11.80
C LEU A 60 -6.75 21.70 -11.57
N THR A 61 -6.26 22.43 -12.60
CA THR A 61 -6.03 23.87 -12.50
C THR A 61 -7.33 24.65 -12.19
N LYS A 62 -8.44 24.27 -12.82
CA LYS A 62 -9.76 24.86 -12.50
C LYS A 62 -10.18 24.58 -11.07
N ALA A 63 -10.00 23.34 -10.60
CA ALA A 63 -10.36 22.93 -9.24
C ALA A 63 -9.57 23.69 -8.17
N LEU A 64 -8.30 23.98 -8.42
CA LEU A 64 -7.47 24.77 -7.49
C LEU A 64 -7.95 26.22 -7.31
N ASN A 65 -8.66 26.77 -8.30
CA ASN A 65 -9.25 28.11 -8.23
C ASN A 65 -10.66 28.13 -7.62
N ASP A 66 -11.22 26.99 -7.23
CA ASP A 66 -12.50 26.94 -6.52
C ASP A 66 -12.35 27.53 -5.11
N GLN A 67 -13.28 28.40 -4.70
CA GLN A 67 -13.29 29.04 -3.39
C GLN A 67 -13.36 28.03 -2.22
N ASN A 68 -13.79 26.79 -2.50
CA ASN A 68 -13.90 25.72 -1.51
C ASN A 68 -12.70 24.76 -1.54
N ALA A 69 -11.74 24.94 -2.46
CA ALA A 69 -10.62 24.01 -2.62
C ALA A 69 -9.79 23.82 -1.34
N ASN A 70 -9.69 24.87 -0.51
CA ASN A 70 -8.90 24.89 0.71
C ASN A 70 -9.71 24.66 1.99
N LYS A 71 -11.00 24.30 1.88
CA LYS A 71 -11.85 24.05 3.05
C LYS A 71 -11.66 22.62 3.57
N TYR A 72 -11.89 22.43 4.86
CA TYR A 72 -12.01 21.11 5.45
C TYR A 72 -13.10 20.30 4.76
N GLN A 73 -12.77 19.06 4.47
CA GLN A 73 -13.67 18.11 3.84
C GLN A 73 -14.15 17.05 4.83
N SER A 74 -15.15 16.27 4.44
CA SER A 74 -15.60 15.12 5.20
C SER A 74 -14.51 14.08 5.37
N TYR A 75 -14.48 13.35 6.48
CA TYR A 75 -13.59 12.22 6.72
C TYR A 75 -13.66 11.16 5.61
N ASN A 76 -14.82 10.99 5.02
CA ASN A 76 -15.02 10.04 3.92
C ASN A 76 -14.58 10.60 2.56
N GLY A 77 -13.96 11.77 2.52
CA GLY A 77 -13.62 12.46 1.29
C GLY A 77 -14.78 13.20 0.64
N ILE A 78 -14.52 13.87 -0.48
CA ILE A 78 -15.49 14.68 -1.21
C ILE A 78 -16.55 13.77 -1.83
N GLU A 79 -17.83 14.08 -1.65
CA GLU A 79 -18.94 13.29 -2.20
C GLU A 79 -18.85 13.15 -3.72
N LYS A 80 -18.55 14.23 -4.43
CA LYS A 80 -18.36 14.20 -5.88
C LYS A 80 -17.30 13.18 -6.30
N PHE A 81 -16.19 13.10 -5.57
CA PHE A 81 -15.12 12.13 -5.87
C PHE A 81 -15.60 10.69 -5.67
N ARG A 82 -16.30 10.41 -4.59
CA ARG A 82 -16.89 9.09 -4.35
C ARG A 82 -17.92 8.69 -5.42
N THR A 83 -18.73 9.67 -5.85
CA THR A 83 -19.68 9.46 -6.94
C THR A 83 -18.98 9.09 -8.24
N GLU A 84 -17.87 9.78 -8.58
CA GLU A 84 -17.12 9.47 -9.79
C GLU A 84 -16.40 8.11 -9.70
N ILE A 85 -15.96 7.70 -8.51
CA ILE A 85 -15.43 6.34 -8.29
C ILE A 85 -16.55 5.30 -8.54
N SER A 86 -17.76 5.53 -8.01
CA SER A 86 -18.92 4.67 -8.27
C SER A 86 -19.22 4.54 -9.76
N ASN A 87 -19.26 5.66 -10.48
CA ASN A 87 -19.47 5.71 -11.93
C ASN A 87 -18.40 4.95 -12.70
N PHE A 88 -17.14 5.09 -12.28
CA PHE A 88 -16.01 4.35 -12.86
C PHE A 88 -16.18 2.84 -12.69
N TYR A 89 -16.48 2.37 -11.48
CA TYR A 89 -16.70 0.95 -11.21
C TYR A 89 -17.90 0.40 -11.98
N GLN A 90 -18.97 1.16 -12.06
CA GLN A 90 -20.14 0.77 -12.87
C GLN A 90 -19.78 0.64 -14.35
N SER A 91 -19.03 1.62 -14.90
CA SER A 91 -18.74 1.68 -16.33
C SER A 91 -17.73 0.64 -16.80
N TYR A 92 -16.70 0.35 -15.99
CA TYR A 92 -15.59 -0.52 -16.39
C TYR A 92 -15.71 -1.95 -15.88
N PHE A 93 -16.36 -2.13 -14.73
CA PHE A 93 -16.43 -3.44 -14.08
C PHE A 93 -17.86 -3.96 -13.91
N ASN A 94 -18.87 -3.18 -14.28
CA ASN A 94 -20.30 -3.47 -14.06
C ASN A 94 -20.59 -3.75 -12.57
N VAL A 95 -19.93 -3.00 -11.67
CA VAL A 95 -20.12 -3.08 -10.22
C VAL A 95 -20.78 -1.81 -9.73
N GLN A 96 -21.95 -1.93 -9.13
CA GLN A 96 -22.66 -0.82 -8.48
C GLN A 96 -22.15 -0.66 -7.04
N LEU A 97 -21.68 0.53 -6.70
CA LEU A 97 -21.23 0.91 -5.36
C LEU A 97 -22.04 2.11 -4.87
N ASN A 98 -22.48 2.06 -3.64
CA ASN A 98 -23.11 3.22 -3.00
C ASN A 98 -22.03 4.24 -2.57
N PRO A 99 -21.97 5.45 -3.17
CA PRO A 99 -20.94 6.43 -2.86
C PRO A 99 -20.99 6.96 -1.42
N LYS A 100 -22.09 6.72 -0.68
CA LYS A 100 -22.26 7.21 0.69
C LYS A 100 -21.56 6.33 1.73
N ASN A 101 -21.52 5.00 1.52
CA ASN A 101 -21.11 4.04 2.54
C ASN A 101 -20.26 2.86 2.04
N GLU A 102 -20.01 2.74 0.73
CA GLU A 102 -19.20 1.65 0.16
C GLU A 102 -17.91 2.14 -0.49
N ILE A 103 -17.62 3.43 -0.40
CA ILE A 103 -16.43 4.02 -1.00
C ILE A 103 -15.70 4.88 0.02
N LEU A 104 -14.43 4.55 0.27
CA LEU A 104 -13.50 5.37 1.03
C LEU A 104 -12.27 5.68 0.16
N PRO A 105 -12.09 6.94 -0.29
CA PRO A 105 -10.89 7.35 -1.00
C PRO A 105 -9.64 7.22 -0.13
N LEU A 106 -8.56 6.77 -0.72
CA LEU A 106 -7.27 6.53 -0.06
C LEU A 106 -6.16 7.31 -0.77
N ILE A 107 -5.08 7.63 -0.07
CA ILE A 107 -3.85 8.19 -0.65
C ILE A 107 -3.10 7.12 -1.48
N GLY A 108 -3.47 5.87 -1.31
CA GLY A 108 -2.96 4.73 -2.06
C GLY A 108 -3.36 3.42 -1.41
N SER A 109 -3.20 2.30 -2.13
CA SER A 109 -3.60 0.97 -1.66
C SER A 109 -2.91 0.53 -0.35
N LYS A 110 -1.68 1.00 -0.10
CA LYS A 110 -0.95 0.69 1.15
C LYS A 110 -1.68 1.19 2.39
N GLU A 111 -2.25 2.40 2.31
CA GLU A 111 -3.07 2.96 3.39
C GLU A 111 -4.28 2.08 3.67
N GLY A 112 -5.02 1.67 2.63
CA GLY A 112 -6.18 0.79 2.78
C GLY A 112 -5.83 -0.57 3.37
N ILE A 113 -4.75 -1.21 2.90
CA ILE A 113 -4.29 -2.49 3.44
C ILE A 113 -3.93 -2.34 4.93
N PHE A 114 -3.24 -1.26 5.30
CA PHE A 114 -2.88 -0.99 6.70
C PHE A 114 -4.11 -0.80 7.58
N HIS A 115 -5.05 0.05 7.16
CA HIS A 115 -6.25 0.34 7.95
C HIS A 115 -7.17 -0.87 8.08
N ILE A 116 -7.37 -1.66 7.02
CA ILE A 116 -8.14 -2.91 7.08
C ILE A 116 -7.47 -3.88 8.05
N SER A 117 -6.15 -4.09 7.90
CA SER A 117 -5.42 -4.98 8.80
C SER A 117 -5.52 -4.53 10.25
N MET A 118 -5.35 -3.23 10.54
CA MET A 118 -5.53 -2.70 11.90
C MET A 118 -6.94 -2.86 12.46
N SER A 119 -7.95 -2.85 11.59
CA SER A 119 -9.35 -2.90 12.03
C SER A 119 -9.85 -4.31 12.31
N PHE A 120 -9.25 -5.31 11.68
CA PHE A 120 -9.76 -6.68 11.70
C PHE A 120 -8.78 -7.72 12.24
N LEU A 121 -7.50 -7.36 12.41
CA LEU A 121 -6.48 -8.31 12.87
C LEU A 121 -5.92 -7.92 14.23
N GLU A 122 -5.82 -8.89 15.10
CA GLU A 122 -5.15 -8.81 16.38
C GLU A 122 -3.73 -9.41 16.31
N LYS A 123 -2.93 -9.17 17.34
CA LYS A 123 -1.60 -9.77 17.44
C LYS A 123 -1.70 -11.30 17.44
N ASN A 124 -0.88 -11.97 16.66
CA ASN A 124 -0.79 -13.42 16.41
C ASN A 124 -1.90 -13.99 15.52
N ASP A 125 -2.82 -13.17 15.01
CA ASP A 125 -3.68 -13.64 13.92
C ASP A 125 -2.84 -14.04 12.71
N LYS A 126 -3.29 -15.01 11.95
CA LYS A 126 -2.59 -15.51 10.78
C LYS A 126 -3.01 -14.78 9.52
N VAL A 127 -2.04 -14.47 8.66
CA VAL A 127 -2.30 -13.81 7.38
C VAL A 127 -1.68 -14.61 6.25
N LEU A 128 -2.49 -14.92 5.24
CA LEU A 128 -2.05 -15.67 4.07
C LEU A 128 -1.46 -14.70 3.03
N VAL A 129 -0.18 -14.84 2.72
CA VAL A 129 0.56 -13.90 1.87
C VAL A 129 1.18 -14.62 0.67
N PRO A 130 1.02 -14.10 -0.58
CA PRO A 130 1.66 -14.69 -1.75
C PRO A 130 3.18 -14.54 -1.72
N ASN A 131 3.89 -15.54 -2.27
CA ASN A 131 5.34 -15.51 -2.46
C ASN A 131 5.70 -16.03 -3.87
N PRO A 132 6.28 -15.18 -4.77
CA PRO A 132 6.52 -13.76 -4.58
C PRO A 132 5.23 -12.93 -4.45
N GLY A 133 5.29 -11.81 -3.75
CA GLY A 133 4.15 -10.96 -3.50
C GLY A 133 4.50 -9.50 -3.26
N TYR A 134 3.47 -8.67 -3.15
CA TYR A 134 3.67 -7.25 -2.87
C TYR A 134 4.20 -7.08 -1.42
N PRO A 135 5.37 -6.43 -1.24
CA PRO A 135 6.03 -6.36 0.08
C PRO A 135 5.19 -5.75 1.19
N THR A 136 4.18 -4.96 0.83
CA THR A 136 3.28 -4.30 1.77
C THR A 136 2.51 -5.28 2.65
N TYR A 137 2.10 -6.43 2.11
CA TYR A 137 1.35 -7.43 2.88
C TYR A 137 2.17 -7.94 4.06
N SER A 138 3.37 -8.44 3.81
CA SER A 138 4.26 -8.93 4.87
C SER A 138 4.75 -7.83 5.81
N SER A 139 5.01 -6.63 5.28
CA SER A 139 5.48 -5.50 6.10
C SER A 139 4.43 -5.06 7.12
N ILE A 140 3.16 -4.98 6.70
CA ILE A 140 2.04 -4.60 7.58
C ILE A 140 1.79 -5.71 8.60
N SER A 141 1.74 -6.98 8.19
CA SER A 141 1.56 -8.11 9.10
C SER A 141 2.65 -8.15 10.18
N ASN A 142 3.92 -7.95 9.80
CA ASN A 142 5.02 -7.87 10.74
C ASN A 142 4.87 -6.69 11.73
N LEU A 143 4.45 -5.51 11.24
CA LEU A 143 4.23 -4.32 12.07
C LEU A 143 3.13 -4.54 13.11
N LEU A 144 2.05 -5.23 12.73
CA LEU A 144 0.91 -5.53 13.60
C LEU A 144 1.18 -6.73 14.51
N GLY A 145 2.20 -7.52 14.23
CA GLY A 145 2.57 -8.71 15.00
C GLY A 145 1.78 -9.94 14.62
N ASN A 146 1.24 -9.97 13.39
CA ASN A 146 0.56 -11.13 12.84
C ASN A 146 1.55 -12.21 12.42
N ASP A 147 1.08 -13.46 12.38
CA ASP A 147 1.82 -14.60 11.85
C ASP A 147 1.57 -14.75 10.35
N ILE A 148 2.65 -14.83 9.57
CA ILE A 148 2.56 -14.89 8.12
C ILE A 148 2.68 -16.33 7.65
N ILE A 149 1.67 -16.78 6.90
CA ILE A 149 1.70 -18.04 6.16
C ILE A 149 1.88 -17.72 4.69
N TYR A 150 3.02 -18.13 4.13
CA TYR A 150 3.27 -17.93 2.70
C TYR A 150 2.70 -19.04 1.85
N TYR A 151 2.06 -18.68 0.73
CA TYR A 151 1.77 -19.59 -0.36
C TYR A 151 2.56 -19.21 -1.60
N ASN A 152 3.13 -20.22 -2.27
CA ASN A 152 4.04 -19.97 -3.38
C ASN A 152 3.28 -19.84 -4.70
N LEU A 153 3.67 -18.80 -5.45
CA LEU A 153 3.33 -18.65 -6.86
C LEU A 153 4.50 -19.15 -7.71
N SER A 154 4.21 -19.79 -8.83
CA SER A 154 5.24 -20.34 -9.70
C SER A 154 4.86 -20.24 -11.18
N GLU A 155 5.86 -20.22 -12.03
CA GLU A 155 5.69 -20.22 -13.48
C GLU A 155 4.89 -21.45 -13.94
N LYS A 156 5.12 -22.61 -13.33
CA LYS A 156 4.38 -23.86 -13.62
C LYS A 156 2.86 -23.69 -13.47
N ASN A 157 2.41 -22.77 -12.62
CA ASN A 157 0.99 -22.48 -12.42
C ASN A 157 0.62 -21.08 -12.96
N ASN A 158 1.37 -20.56 -13.93
CA ASN A 158 1.18 -19.24 -14.53
C ASN A 158 1.09 -18.11 -13.49
N TRP A 159 1.85 -18.23 -12.42
CA TRP A 159 1.86 -17.27 -11.30
C TRP A 159 0.50 -17.09 -10.62
N LEU A 160 -0.40 -18.07 -10.80
CA LEU A 160 -1.69 -18.11 -10.12
C LEU A 160 -1.59 -18.94 -8.82
N PRO A 161 -2.43 -18.65 -7.82
CA PRO A 161 -2.55 -19.48 -6.63
C PRO A 161 -2.92 -20.91 -6.98
N ASN A 162 -2.25 -21.89 -6.40
CA ASN A 162 -2.61 -23.29 -6.52
C ASN A 162 -3.69 -23.63 -5.49
N ILE A 163 -4.94 -23.64 -5.90
CA ILE A 163 -6.09 -23.89 -5.01
C ILE A 163 -5.99 -25.24 -4.30
N LYS A 164 -5.42 -26.27 -4.93
CA LYS A 164 -5.23 -27.59 -4.31
C LYS A 164 -4.20 -27.55 -3.17
N GLU A 165 -3.18 -26.71 -3.29
CA GLU A 165 -2.21 -26.51 -2.20
C GLU A 165 -2.78 -25.62 -1.11
N LEU A 166 -3.50 -24.56 -1.48
CA LEU A 166 -4.18 -23.69 -0.52
C LEU A 166 -5.19 -24.44 0.33
N SER A 167 -5.96 -25.38 -0.26
CA SER A 167 -6.94 -26.17 0.48
C SER A 167 -6.35 -27.13 1.51
N LYS A 168 -5.02 -27.33 1.51
CA LYS A 168 -4.33 -28.13 2.54
C LYS A 168 -3.89 -27.29 3.75
N ILE A 169 -3.91 -25.96 3.61
CA ILE A 169 -3.58 -25.06 4.71
C ILE A 169 -4.76 -25.05 5.68
N ASP A 170 -4.47 -25.21 6.95
CA ASP A 170 -5.47 -25.01 8.00
C ASP A 170 -5.84 -23.54 8.07
N LEU A 171 -7.05 -23.22 7.66
CA LEU A 171 -7.59 -21.85 7.61
C LEU A 171 -8.42 -21.50 8.86
N THR A 172 -8.41 -22.33 9.90
CA THR A 172 -9.29 -22.20 11.07
C THR A 172 -9.05 -20.88 11.81
N ASP A 173 -7.83 -20.34 11.76
CA ASP A 173 -7.42 -19.10 12.45
C ASP A 173 -6.86 -18.06 11.46
N ILE A 174 -7.29 -18.06 10.21
CA ILE A 174 -6.85 -17.10 9.20
C ILE A 174 -7.94 -16.07 8.92
#